data_9ea25c2d65bf63c436ee938f7ee76d25
#
_entry.id   9ea25c2d65bf63c436ee938f7ee76d25
#
_cell.length_a   1.000
_cell.length_b   1.000
_cell.length_c   1.000
_cell.angle_alpha   90.00
_cell.angle_beta   90.00
_cell.angle_gamma   90.00
#
_symmetry.space_group_name_H-M   'P 1'
#
loop_
_entity.id
_entity.type
_entity.pdbx_description
1 polymer ?
#
loop_
_entity_poly.entity_id
_entity_poly.type
_entity_poly.pdbx_seq_one_letter_code
_entity_poly.pdbx_strand_id
1 'polypeptide(L)'
;IPLDRAMTRRSGGKVFKLVARVVAVVADLARTPGLLLACLAISMAVQCLFILINVAFAQAAHVEAPTAAWFYAWSTAKIIAIAPISLGGLGVREASMAALMKPFGADPAQVVAIGLVWQTVLYASGLIGFLVQLRWPSPKLSKLEQVHEG
;
A
#
# COMPACT_ATOMS: atom_id res chain seq x y z
N ILE A 1 -33.44 -7.00 -26.65
CA ILE A 1 -32.59 -7.21 -25.47
C ILE A 1 -31.85 -5.89 -25.16
N PRO A 2 -32.40 -4.99 -24.32
CA PRO A 2 -31.76 -3.69 -24.05
C PRO A 2 -31.15 -3.58 -22.65
N LEU A 3 -31.00 -4.66 -21.88
CA LEU A 3 -30.51 -4.62 -20.49
C LEU A 3 -29.00 -4.47 -20.38
N ASP A 4 -28.24 -4.91 -21.38
CA ASP A 4 -26.78 -4.93 -21.37
C ASP A 4 -26.15 -3.53 -21.55
N ARG A 5 -26.81 -2.66 -22.35
CA ARG A 5 -26.34 -1.28 -22.58
C ARG A 5 -26.55 -0.32 -21.39
N ALA A 6 -27.52 -0.62 -20.54
CA ALA A 6 -27.81 0.22 -19.35
C ALA A 6 -26.81 -0.02 -18.20
N MET A 7 -26.31 -1.26 -18.05
CA MET A 7 -25.34 -1.59 -17.01
C MET A 7 -23.93 -1.06 -17.32
N THR A 8 -23.48 -1.12 -18.55
CA THR A 8 -22.18 -0.58 -18.98
C THR A 8 -22.11 0.94 -18.89
N ARG A 9 -23.22 1.64 -19.18
CA ARG A 9 -23.29 3.11 -19.10
C ARG A 9 -23.28 3.65 -17.65
N ARG A 10 -23.82 2.87 -16.69
CA ARG A 10 -23.89 3.27 -15.29
C ARG A 10 -22.57 3.03 -14.54
N SER A 11 -21.82 2.00 -14.91
CA SER A 11 -20.50 1.70 -14.36
C SER A 11 -19.43 2.67 -14.88
N GLY A 12 -19.43 3.01 -16.16
CA GLY A 12 -18.50 3.97 -16.76
C GLY A 12 -18.60 5.38 -16.15
N GLY A 13 -19.82 5.81 -15.78
CA GLY A 13 -20.03 7.12 -15.15
C GLY A 13 -19.44 7.25 -13.74
N LYS A 14 -19.41 6.16 -12.95
CA LYS A 14 -18.82 6.15 -11.62
C LYS A 14 -17.29 6.16 -11.67
N VAL A 15 -16.71 5.34 -12.54
CA VAL A 15 -15.26 5.29 -12.77
C VAL A 15 -14.77 6.63 -13.34
N PHE A 16 -15.46 7.20 -14.31
CA PHE A 16 -15.12 8.51 -14.88
C PHE A 16 -15.17 9.63 -13.83
N LYS A 17 -16.21 9.67 -12.99
CA LYS A 17 -16.32 10.63 -11.88
C LYS A 17 -15.21 10.43 -10.84
N LEU A 18 -14.82 9.19 -10.56
CA LEU A 18 -13.71 8.91 -9.64
C LEU A 18 -12.39 9.41 -10.24
N VAL A 19 -12.12 9.10 -11.50
CA VAL A 19 -10.92 9.56 -12.22
C VAL A 19 -10.88 11.09 -12.28
N ALA A 20 -11.98 11.75 -12.66
CA ALA A 20 -12.07 13.21 -12.69
C ALA A 20 -11.81 13.84 -11.32
N ARG A 21 -12.33 13.24 -10.23
CA ARG A 21 -12.07 13.70 -8.87
C ARG A 21 -10.60 13.53 -8.47
N VAL A 22 -9.99 12.39 -8.80
CA VAL A 22 -8.55 12.15 -8.55
C VAL A 22 -7.71 13.17 -9.32
N VAL A 23 -8.00 13.41 -10.60
CA VAL A 23 -7.29 14.41 -11.42
C VAL A 23 -7.43 15.82 -10.84
N ALA A 24 -8.63 16.19 -10.37
CA ALA A 24 -8.85 17.51 -9.75
C ALA A 24 -8.04 17.66 -8.46
N VAL A 25 -8.03 16.65 -7.59
CA VAL A 25 -7.24 16.64 -6.35
C VAL A 25 -5.75 16.72 -6.65
N VAL A 26 -5.26 15.98 -7.64
CA VAL A 26 -3.86 16.02 -8.06
C VAL A 26 -3.50 17.42 -8.63
N ALA A 27 -4.40 18.03 -9.41
CA ALA A 27 -4.19 19.37 -9.94
C ALA A 27 -4.16 20.44 -8.85
N ASP A 28 -5.01 20.33 -7.84
CA ASP A 28 -4.99 21.25 -6.68
C ASP A 28 -3.74 21.05 -5.82
N LEU A 29 -3.32 19.80 -5.63
CA LEU A 29 -2.08 19.48 -4.91
C LEU A 29 -0.83 19.99 -5.65
N ALA A 30 -0.84 19.98 -6.99
CA ALA A 30 0.24 20.53 -7.82
C ALA A 30 0.38 22.06 -7.69
N ARG A 31 -0.67 22.76 -7.24
CA ARG A 31 -0.62 24.21 -6.97
C ARG A 31 0.05 24.56 -5.64
N THR A 32 0.24 23.57 -4.76
CA THR A 32 0.92 23.71 -3.48
C THR A 32 2.17 22.82 -3.42
N PRO A 33 3.26 23.22 -4.12
CA PRO A 33 4.44 22.36 -4.27
C PRO A 33 5.09 22.00 -2.93
N GLY A 34 5.04 22.87 -1.93
CA GLY A 34 5.56 22.60 -0.59
C GLY A 34 4.82 21.45 0.11
N LEU A 35 3.49 21.40 0.01
CA LEU A 35 2.68 20.31 0.58
C LEU A 35 2.93 19.00 -0.16
N LEU A 36 3.01 19.05 -1.49
CA LEU A 36 3.30 17.87 -2.32
C LEU A 36 4.67 17.28 -1.96
N LEU A 37 5.71 18.12 -1.85
CA LEU A 37 7.04 17.69 -1.45
C LEU A 37 7.06 17.11 -0.05
N ALA A 38 6.36 17.72 0.92
CA ALA A 38 6.24 17.19 2.28
C ALA A 38 5.56 15.81 2.30
N CYS A 39 4.45 15.65 1.59
CA CYS A 39 3.77 14.36 1.47
C CYS A 39 4.65 13.30 0.81
N LEU A 40 5.39 13.67 -0.24
CA LEU A 40 6.31 12.77 -0.91
C LEU A 40 7.46 12.36 0.01
N ALA A 41 8.06 13.32 0.72
CA ALA A 41 9.14 13.06 1.67
C ALA A 41 8.70 12.13 2.81
N ILE A 42 7.52 12.37 3.38
CA ILE A 42 6.95 11.49 4.42
C ILE A 42 6.69 10.10 3.86
N SER A 43 6.12 9.98 2.67
CA SER A 43 5.86 8.69 2.02
C SER A 43 7.15 7.92 1.76
N MET A 44 8.19 8.60 1.30
CA MET A 44 9.51 8.00 1.10
C MET A 44 10.15 7.57 2.42
N ALA A 45 10.06 8.39 3.46
CA ALA A 45 10.59 8.06 4.78
C ALA A 45 9.91 6.80 5.37
N VAL A 46 8.59 6.72 5.30
CA VAL A 46 7.83 5.53 5.74
C VAL A 46 8.22 4.30 4.93
N GLN A 47 8.40 4.45 3.61
CA GLN A 47 8.78 3.35 2.75
C GLN A 47 10.20 2.83 3.07
N CYS A 48 11.15 3.75 3.26
CA CYS A 48 12.50 3.40 3.70
C CYS A 48 12.49 2.70 5.07
N LEU A 49 11.68 3.19 6.01
CA LEU A 49 11.55 2.58 7.33
C LEU A 49 11.04 1.13 7.22
N PHE A 50 10.03 0.87 6.38
CA PHE A 50 9.51 -0.48 6.17
C PHE A 50 10.56 -1.42 5.59
N ILE A 51 11.39 -0.94 4.64
CA ILE A 51 12.47 -1.74 4.07
C ILE A 51 13.54 -2.02 5.14
N LEU A 52 13.92 -1.02 5.93
CA LEU A 52 14.93 -1.17 6.98
C LEU A 52 14.48 -2.16 8.07
N ILE A 53 13.19 -2.18 8.44
CA ILE A 53 12.66 -3.17 9.37
C ILE A 53 12.77 -4.59 8.78
N ASN A 54 12.49 -4.77 7.48
CA ASN A 54 12.68 -6.06 6.83
C ASN A 54 14.17 -6.47 6.77
N VAL A 55 15.06 -5.52 6.55
CA VAL A 55 16.52 -5.76 6.65
C VAL A 55 16.92 -6.19 8.06
N ALA A 56 16.37 -5.56 9.09
CA ALA A 56 16.62 -5.95 10.48
C ALA A 56 16.12 -7.37 10.78
N PHE A 57 14.94 -7.75 10.27
CA PHE A 57 14.47 -9.14 10.37
C PHE A 57 15.38 -10.13 9.64
N ALA A 58 15.88 -9.74 8.46
CA ALA A 58 16.81 -10.56 7.70
C ALA A 58 18.12 -10.78 8.45
N GLN A 59 18.68 -9.73 9.05
CA GLN A 59 19.88 -9.82 9.88
C GLN A 59 19.66 -10.72 11.10
N ALA A 60 18.51 -10.58 11.77
CA ALA A 60 18.15 -11.44 12.90
C ALA A 60 17.97 -12.92 12.49
N ALA A 61 17.57 -13.17 11.25
CA ALA A 61 17.46 -14.51 10.66
C ALA A 61 18.77 -15.00 9.99
N HIS A 62 19.87 -14.26 10.15
CA HIS A 62 21.16 -14.57 9.54
C HIS A 62 21.13 -14.70 8.00
N VAL A 63 20.27 -13.91 7.34
CA VAL A 63 20.21 -13.84 5.87
C VAL A 63 21.27 -12.87 5.38
N GLU A 64 22.32 -13.40 4.77
CA GLU A 64 23.44 -12.64 4.21
C GLU A 64 23.08 -12.10 2.82
N ALA A 65 22.44 -10.93 2.78
CA ALA A 65 22.17 -10.25 1.52
C ALA A 65 22.41 -8.72 1.70
N PRO A 66 22.96 -8.05 0.67
CA PRO A 66 23.24 -6.62 0.77
C PRO A 66 21.96 -5.82 0.93
N THR A 67 21.98 -4.78 1.76
CA THR A 67 20.83 -3.90 2.02
C THR A 67 20.23 -3.33 0.73
N ALA A 68 21.07 -3.00 -0.26
CA ALA A 68 20.62 -2.51 -1.56
C ALA A 68 19.71 -3.51 -2.29
N ALA A 69 19.96 -4.83 -2.14
CA ALA A 69 19.13 -5.87 -2.73
C ALA A 69 17.71 -5.85 -2.14
N TRP A 70 17.56 -5.55 -0.84
CA TRP A 70 16.26 -5.41 -0.19
C TRP A 70 15.48 -4.21 -0.73
N PHE A 71 16.12 -3.06 -0.95
CA PHE A 71 15.50 -1.90 -1.59
C PHE A 71 15.02 -2.23 -3.00
N TYR A 72 15.85 -2.90 -3.79
CA TYR A 72 15.50 -3.32 -5.14
C TYR A 72 14.34 -4.33 -5.14
N ALA A 73 14.48 -5.40 -4.37
CA ALA A 73 13.48 -6.49 -4.34
C ALA A 73 12.13 -6.01 -3.81
N TRP A 74 12.12 -5.20 -2.75
CA TRP A 74 10.90 -4.64 -2.17
C TRP A 74 10.13 -3.76 -3.15
N SER A 75 10.82 -2.82 -3.80
CA SER A 75 10.20 -1.90 -4.75
C SER A 75 9.66 -2.65 -5.97
N THR A 76 10.43 -3.58 -6.52
CA THR A 76 10.06 -4.39 -7.68
C THR A 76 8.89 -5.34 -7.35
N ALA A 77 8.95 -6.02 -6.21
CA ALA A 77 7.87 -6.92 -5.77
C ALA A 77 6.55 -6.19 -5.56
N LYS A 78 6.57 -4.93 -5.09
CA LYS A 78 5.36 -4.10 -5.00
C LYS A 78 4.76 -3.79 -6.36
N ILE A 79 5.58 -3.49 -7.37
CA ILE A 79 5.10 -3.25 -8.74
C ILE A 79 4.46 -4.52 -9.31
N ILE A 80 5.08 -5.69 -9.10
CA ILE A 80 4.53 -6.98 -9.53
C ILE A 80 3.20 -7.27 -8.82
N ALA A 81 3.08 -6.95 -7.53
CA ALA A 81 1.88 -7.19 -6.73
C ALA A 81 0.69 -6.27 -7.11
N ILE A 82 0.90 -5.21 -7.89
CA ILE A 82 -0.19 -4.37 -8.44
C ILE A 82 -1.00 -5.15 -9.49
N ALA A 83 -0.40 -6.15 -10.16
CA ALA A 83 -1.12 -7.00 -11.08
C ALA A 83 -2.26 -7.74 -10.35
N PRO A 84 -3.52 -7.73 -10.86
CA PRO A 84 -4.67 -8.32 -10.19
C PRO A 84 -4.69 -9.85 -10.29
N ILE A 85 -3.57 -10.48 -9.94
CA ILE A 85 -3.37 -11.94 -10.03
C ILE A 85 -3.76 -12.63 -8.72
N SER A 86 -3.80 -11.88 -7.60
CA SER A 86 -4.16 -12.42 -6.29
C SER A 86 -4.97 -11.44 -5.45
N LEU A 87 -5.75 -11.95 -4.50
CA LEU A 87 -6.51 -11.16 -3.54
C LEU A 87 -5.56 -10.33 -2.64
N GLY A 88 -5.38 -9.04 -2.98
CA GLY A 88 -4.57 -8.12 -2.19
C GLY A 88 -3.05 -8.30 -2.30
N GLY A 89 -2.54 -9.02 -3.31
CA GLY A 89 -1.10 -9.24 -3.49
C GLY A 89 -0.47 -10.23 -2.50
N LEU A 90 -1.30 -10.89 -1.67
CA LEU A 90 -0.86 -11.91 -0.72
C LEU A 90 -0.21 -13.10 -1.46
N GLY A 91 1.00 -13.45 -1.06
CA GLY A 91 1.79 -14.53 -1.65
C GLY A 91 2.56 -14.13 -2.89
N VAL A 92 2.00 -13.29 -3.78
CA VAL A 92 2.70 -12.83 -4.99
C VAL A 92 3.88 -11.93 -4.64
N ARG A 93 3.70 -11.03 -3.67
CA ARG A 93 4.78 -10.16 -3.19
C ARG A 93 5.90 -10.97 -2.56
N GLU A 94 5.59 -11.90 -1.68
CA GLU A 94 6.54 -12.76 -0.98
C GLU A 94 7.29 -13.67 -1.97
N ALA A 95 6.57 -14.30 -2.90
CA ALA A 95 7.18 -15.12 -3.94
C ALA A 95 8.07 -14.29 -4.88
N SER A 96 7.64 -13.09 -5.25
CA SER A 96 8.44 -12.17 -6.07
C SER A 96 9.71 -11.72 -5.34
N MET A 97 9.59 -11.36 -4.05
CA MET A 97 10.75 -11.01 -3.24
C MET A 97 11.74 -12.16 -3.14
N ALA A 98 11.28 -13.39 -2.87
CA ALA A 98 12.12 -14.57 -2.79
C ALA A 98 12.87 -14.83 -4.12
N ALA A 99 12.17 -14.72 -5.24
CA ALA A 99 12.77 -14.88 -6.57
C ALA A 99 13.81 -13.80 -6.85
N LEU A 100 13.53 -12.53 -6.51
CA LEU A 100 14.43 -11.39 -6.75
C LEU A 100 15.65 -11.40 -5.83
N MET A 101 15.54 -11.99 -4.63
CA MET A 101 16.63 -12.06 -3.65
C MET A 101 17.57 -13.25 -3.90
N LYS A 102 17.12 -14.27 -4.62
CA LYS A 102 17.91 -15.48 -4.93
C LYS A 102 19.28 -15.19 -5.58
N PRO A 103 19.42 -14.27 -6.56
CA PRO A 103 20.71 -13.93 -7.15
C PRO A 103 21.69 -13.28 -6.17
N PHE A 104 21.21 -12.76 -5.05
CA PHE A 104 22.02 -12.13 -4.00
C PHE A 104 22.39 -13.09 -2.87
N GLY A 105 22.16 -14.40 -3.06
CA GLY A 105 22.53 -15.44 -2.10
C GLY A 105 21.53 -15.71 -0.98
N ALA A 106 20.39 -15.01 -0.96
CA ALA A 106 19.36 -15.24 0.05
C ALA A 106 18.59 -16.54 -0.21
N ASP A 107 18.35 -17.33 0.84
CA ASP A 107 17.46 -18.49 0.76
C ASP A 107 16.02 -18.03 0.54
N PRO A 108 15.35 -18.50 -0.54
CA PRO A 108 13.96 -18.14 -0.81
C PRO A 108 12.99 -18.45 0.33
N ALA A 109 13.19 -19.55 1.06
CA ALA A 109 12.32 -19.93 2.18
C ALA A 109 12.44 -18.93 3.33
N GLN A 110 13.65 -18.47 3.64
CA GLN A 110 13.90 -17.45 4.66
C GLN A 110 13.28 -16.10 4.27
N VAL A 111 13.42 -15.70 3.01
CA VAL A 111 12.82 -14.42 2.52
C VAL A 111 11.30 -14.47 2.62
N VAL A 112 10.66 -15.58 2.25
CA VAL A 112 9.21 -15.75 2.42
C VAL A 112 8.82 -15.71 3.89
N ALA A 113 9.56 -16.40 4.77
CA ALA A 113 9.28 -16.39 6.21
C ALA A 113 9.35 -14.96 6.80
N ILE A 114 10.36 -14.17 6.42
CA ILE A 114 10.48 -12.76 6.84
C ILE A 114 9.27 -11.95 6.34
N GLY A 115 8.84 -12.15 5.09
CA GLY A 115 7.66 -11.51 4.53
C GLY A 115 6.38 -11.83 5.30
N LEU A 116 6.21 -13.10 5.71
CA LEU A 116 5.07 -13.55 6.51
C LEU A 116 5.07 -12.96 7.93
N VAL A 117 6.24 -12.90 8.58
CA VAL A 117 6.40 -12.23 9.87
C VAL A 117 6.00 -10.76 9.77
N TRP A 118 6.51 -10.08 8.75
CA TRP A 118 6.14 -8.69 8.48
C TRP A 118 4.62 -8.52 8.28
N GLN A 119 4.00 -9.41 7.53
CA GLN A 119 2.57 -9.38 7.27
C GLN A 119 1.76 -9.57 8.56
N THR A 120 2.21 -10.46 9.44
CA THR A 120 1.58 -10.68 10.75
C THR A 120 1.64 -9.43 11.61
N VAL A 121 2.78 -8.71 11.62
CA VAL A 121 2.93 -7.43 12.33
C VAL A 121 1.95 -6.38 11.78
N LEU A 122 1.79 -6.29 10.46
CA LEU A 122 0.83 -5.37 9.84
C LEU A 122 -0.61 -5.70 10.22
N TYR A 123 -1.00 -6.97 10.20
CA TYR A 123 -2.36 -7.37 10.60
C TYR A 123 -2.62 -7.12 12.08
N ALA A 124 -1.67 -7.44 12.95
CA ALA A 124 -1.78 -7.16 14.37
C ALA A 124 -1.93 -5.65 14.63
N SER A 125 -1.12 -4.82 13.97
CA SER A 125 -1.21 -3.36 14.06
C SER A 125 -2.55 -2.82 13.56
N GLY A 126 -3.05 -3.38 12.45
CA GLY A 126 -4.37 -3.03 11.90
C GLY A 126 -5.51 -3.41 12.85
N LEU A 127 -5.43 -4.57 13.47
CA LEU A 127 -6.41 -5.03 14.47
C LEU A 127 -6.42 -4.12 15.70
N ILE A 128 -5.24 -3.76 16.21
CA ILE A 128 -5.12 -2.82 17.35
C ILE A 128 -5.73 -1.47 16.97
N GLY A 129 -5.41 -0.93 15.79
CA GLY A 129 -5.98 0.32 15.30
C GLY A 129 -7.51 0.27 15.18
N PHE A 130 -8.05 -0.84 14.69
CA PHE A 130 -9.49 -1.06 14.61
C PHE A 130 -10.14 -1.09 16.01
N LEU A 131 -9.55 -1.78 16.98
CA LEU A 131 -10.06 -1.84 18.35
C LEU A 131 -10.03 -0.46 19.03
N VAL A 132 -8.97 0.31 18.81
CA VAL A 132 -8.88 1.69 19.30
C VAL A 132 -9.99 2.56 18.69
N GLN A 133 -10.25 2.43 17.40
CA GLN A 133 -11.30 3.18 16.71
C GLN A 133 -12.71 2.81 17.20
N LEU A 134 -12.95 1.55 17.54
CA LEU A 134 -14.21 1.12 18.15
C LEU A 134 -14.42 1.75 19.53
N ARG A 135 -13.35 1.92 20.31
CA ARG A 135 -13.42 2.51 21.64
C ARG A 135 -13.50 4.04 21.63
N TRP A 136 -13.00 4.67 20.54
CA TRP A 136 -13.04 6.10 20.30
C TRP A 136 -13.75 6.39 18.97
N PRO A 137 -15.10 6.41 18.97
CA PRO A 137 -15.83 6.75 17.74
C PRO A 137 -15.47 8.18 17.34
N SER A 138 -15.02 8.35 16.12
CA SER A 138 -14.74 9.66 15.53
C SER A 138 -15.95 10.58 15.67
N PRO A 139 -15.77 11.87 16.01
CA PRO A 139 -16.88 12.84 16.00
C PRO A 139 -17.57 12.76 14.64
N LYS A 140 -18.88 12.51 14.65
CA LYS A 140 -19.70 12.32 13.44
C LYS A 140 -19.45 13.48 12.48
N LEU A 141 -19.13 13.19 11.24
CA LEU A 141 -19.09 14.13 10.11
C LEU A 141 -20.42 14.87 9.85
N SER A 142 -21.47 14.56 10.63
CA SER A 142 -22.79 15.19 10.57
C SER A 142 -22.78 16.71 10.79
N LYS A 143 -21.70 17.28 11.35
CA LYS A 143 -21.59 18.75 11.50
C LYS A 143 -21.11 19.45 10.22
N LEU A 144 -20.52 18.75 9.27
CA LEU A 144 -20.04 19.36 8.02
C LEU A 144 -21.14 19.42 6.94
N GLU A 145 -22.14 18.54 7.01
CA GLU A 145 -23.30 18.60 6.11
C GLU A 145 -24.23 19.78 6.44
N GLN A 146 -24.37 20.15 7.73
CA GLN A 146 -25.22 21.26 8.15
C GLN A 146 -24.68 22.66 7.78
N VAL A 147 -23.38 22.78 7.45
CA VAL A 147 -22.77 24.06 7.04
C VAL A 147 -22.97 24.31 5.54
N HIS A 148 -23.38 23.31 4.75
CA HIS A 148 -23.62 23.48 3.31
C HIS A 148 -25.09 23.69 2.97
N GLU A 149 -26.03 23.57 3.92
CA GLU A 149 -27.48 23.82 3.73
C GLU A 149 -27.97 25.14 4.33
N GLY A 150 -27.12 25.98 4.88
CA GLY A 150 -27.40 27.33 5.36
C GLY A 150 -26.67 28.39 4.55
#